data_fe3d330d49bd6a492c9f677e93f36eb8
#
_entry.id   fe3d330d49bd6a492c9f677e93f36eb8
#
_cell.length_a   1.000
_cell.length_b   1.000
_cell.length_c   1.000
_cell.angle_alpha   90.00
_cell.angle_beta   90.00
_cell.angle_gamma   90.00
#
_symmetry.space_group_name_H-M   'P 1'
#
loop_
_entity.id
_entity.type
_entity.pdbx_description
1 polymer ?
#
loop_
_entity_poly.entity_id
_entity_poly.type
_entity_poly.pdbx_seq_one_letter_code
_entity_poly.pdbx_strand_id
1 'polypeptide(L)'
;MKHFVWTLPVGLLLLASLSGCGHAAGHTTNKNRPLNVTLASEPATADPNKSTDTNSGSLIFQTMEGLYTYNRNGKITAGVATKMVKPTNNGKTYTFTLKKQAKWANGQRVTAQDFVTSLQRMANPKTKAQYASVLSAFKNFTAVQTGKASPSKLGVKALSSTKLQFQLTKAVPYFNDLIASEYYPLNTAAVKKYGAQYGTSAAKTVSNGAYKLVGWTGSNASWSYVKNRHYWNADSVKINRVKVAVTKDESTAANLFNADKGQETTVTGNYVRANRNSKHLHTHLTRRLQYLYINSKKTATNSTNLRQAISDAINRSQLTKSVLQDGSKAALSAVPTGDQKNPQTGQDMAAQVGNLLPQDKQQAETYWQKYLKETGQTKATLNLLTDDTDDDKKVGTYLQSELEKTLPGLTITTTAIPHAQHVARDFAGNFELNLTGWSTSWLDAADFLSLAAKGNSVNFTNWSDTTFNQLLTKANSQTGLARYNGLMAADKRLMAVKGYIPLYQPSEAKLISNQVGGLTYTLLHEAKYQYAYWK
;
A
#
# COMPACT_ATOMS: atom_id res chain seq x y z
N MET A 1 -43.98 5.19 -72.70
CA MET A 1 -45.00 4.27 -73.27
C MET A 1 -45.42 3.27 -72.19
N LYS A 2 -46.73 3.20 -71.96
CA LYS A 2 -47.54 2.21 -71.21
C LYS A 2 -47.44 2.20 -69.70
N HIS A 3 -48.32 2.92 -69.15
CA HIS A 3 -49.38 2.72 -68.14
C HIS A 3 -49.67 1.24 -67.77
N PHE A 4 -49.80 0.97 -66.49
CA PHE A 4 -50.99 0.28 -65.98
C PHE A 4 -51.26 0.57 -64.51
N VAL A 5 -52.48 0.95 -64.24
CA VAL A 5 -53.12 1.36 -63.00
C VAL A 5 -53.93 0.15 -62.46
N TRP A 6 -54.38 0.27 -61.21
CA TRP A 6 -55.48 -0.46 -60.51
C TRP A 6 -54.99 -1.39 -59.36
N THR A 7 -55.56 -1.48 -58.23
CA THR A 7 -56.69 -0.87 -57.48
C THR A 7 -56.58 -1.28 -56.03
N LEU A 8 -57.04 -0.44 -55.11
CA LEU A 8 -57.39 -0.78 -53.72
C LEU A 8 -58.60 -1.74 -53.68
N PRO A 9 -58.77 -2.51 -52.57
CA PRO A 9 -59.96 -2.27 -51.77
C PRO A 9 -59.72 -2.17 -50.27
N VAL A 10 -60.54 -1.37 -49.71
CA VAL A 10 -60.97 -1.09 -48.33
C VAL A 10 -61.38 -2.37 -47.58
N GLY A 11 -61.11 -2.39 -46.27
CA GLY A 11 -61.96 -3.17 -45.40
C GLY A 11 -61.38 -3.62 -44.06
N LEU A 12 -61.89 -3.04 -43.06
CA LEU A 12 -62.24 -3.47 -41.70
C LEU A 12 -61.31 -3.12 -40.57
N LEU A 13 -61.80 -2.17 -39.78
CA LEU A 13 -61.44 -1.93 -38.37
C LEU A 13 -61.69 -3.20 -37.55
N LEU A 14 -60.66 -3.57 -36.75
CA LEU A 14 -60.83 -4.36 -35.54
C LEU A 14 -60.09 -3.66 -34.41
N LEU A 15 -60.85 -3.02 -33.53
CA LEU A 15 -60.40 -2.56 -32.21
C LEU A 15 -60.06 -3.80 -31.38
N ALA A 16 -58.78 -4.03 -31.14
CA ALA A 16 -58.29 -4.95 -30.11
C ALA A 16 -57.80 -4.13 -28.92
N SER A 17 -58.50 -4.24 -27.83
CA SER A 17 -58.23 -3.72 -26.51
C SER A 17 -56.80 -4.09 -26.05
N LEU A 18 -55.93 -3.10 -25.94
CA LEU A 18 -54.65 -3.24 -25.22
C LEU A 18 -54.92 -3.31 -23.71
N SER A 19 -55.05 -4.52 -23.21
CA SER A 19 -54.87 -4.81 -21.79
C SER A 19 -53.40 -4.61 -21.44
N GLY A 20 -53.08 -3.46 -20.85
CA GLY A 20 -51.73 -3.19 -20.33
C GLY A 20 -51.43 -4.11 -19.14
N CYS A 21 -50.73 -5.21 -19.39
CA CYS A 21 -49.99 -5.90 -18.34
C CYS A 21 -48.78 -5.04 -17.98
N GLY A 22 -48.95 -4.22 -16.95
CA GLY A 22 -47.83 -3.61 -16.26
C GLY A 22 -46.93 -4.72 -15.69
N HIS A 23 -45.92 -5.09 -16.42
CA HIS A 23 -44.79 -5.82 -15.83
C HIS A 23 -44.13 -4.86 -14.85
N ALA A 24 -44.45 -4.97 -13.58
CA ALA A 24 -43.55 -4.54 -12.53
C ALA A 24 -42.20 -5.22 -12.83
N ALA A 25 -41.23 -4.44 -13.28
CA ALA A 25 -39.85 -4.89 -13.41
C ALA A 25 -39.36 -5.25 -12.00
N GLY A 26 -39.68 -6.49 -11.59
CA GLY A 26 -39.06 -7.07 -10.43
C GLY A 26 -37.56 -6.98 -10.66
N HIS A 27 -36.88 -6.22 -9.85
CA HIS A 27 -35.41 -6.23 -9.76
C HIS A 27 -34.98 -7.65 -9.35
N THR A 28 -34.93 -8.56 -10.31
CA THR A 28 -34.21 -9.81 -10.14
C THR A 28 -32.74 -9.42 -9.96
N THR A 29 -32.28 -9.40 -8.72
CA THR A 29 -30.88 -9.26 -8.40
C THR A 29 -30.13 -10.38 -9.12
N ASN A 30 -29.53 -10.04 -10.26
CA ASN A 30 -28.77 -11.01 -11.03
C ASN A 30 -27.51 -11.36 -10.23
N LYS A 31 -27.60 -12.38 -9.38
CA LYS A 31 -26.54 -12.88 -8.50
C LYS A 31 -25.24 -13.21 -9.25
N ASN A 32 -25.27 -13.25 -10.59
CA ASN A 32 -24.12 -13.53 -11.45
C ASN A 32 -23.51 -12.26 -12.08
N ARG A 33 -24.07 -11.06 -11.84
CA ARG A 33 -23.49 -9.80 -12.31
C ARG A 33 -22.08 -9.63 -11.73
N PRO A 34 -21.04 -9.43 -12.56
CA PRO A 34 -19.70 -9.16 -12.04
C PRO A 34 -19.64 -7.77 -11.42
N LEU A 35 -18.82 -7.60 -10.39
CA LEU A 35 -18.38 -6.30 -9.90
C LEU A 35 -17.22 -5.84 -10.78
N ASN A 36 -17.33 -4.69 -11.42
CA ASN A 36 -16.25 -4.13 -12.24
C ASN A 36 -15.56 -3.03 -11.46
N VAL A 37 -14.24 -3.14 -11.35
CA VAL A 37 -13.38 -2.20 -10.62
C VAL A 37 -12.24 -1.73 -11.53
N THR A 38 -11.75 -0.51 -11.31
CA THR A 38 -10.60 0.01 -12.03
C THR A 38 -9.43 0.24 -11.11
N LEU A 39 -8.21 0.03 -11.62
CA LEU A 39 -6.95 0.38 -10.98
C LEU A 39 -6.16 1.31 -11.91
N ALA A 40 -5.31 2.15 -11.34
CA ALA A 40 -4.47 3.08 -12.11
C ALA A 40 -3.28 2.37 -12.81
N SER A 41 -2.80 1.25 -12.26
CA SER A 41 -1.68 0.50 -12.84
C SER A 41 -1.77 -1.01 -12.56
N GLU A 42 -1.01 -1.78 -13.32
CA GLU A 42 -0.90 -3.24 -13.21
C GLU A 42 -0.11 -3.65 -11.95
N PRO A 43 -0.43 -4.80 -11.32
CA PRO A 43 0.41 -5.42 -10.30
C PRO A 43 1.70 -5.98 -10.93
N ALA A 44 2.83 -5.83 -10.26
CA ALA A 44 4.11 -6.36 -10.72
C ALA A 44 4.21 -7.89 -10.52
N THR A 45 3.53 -8.43 -9.50
CA THR A 45 3.61 -9.85 -9.16
C THR A 45 2.40 -10.34 -8.37
N ALA A 46 2.12 -11.64 -8.44
CA ALA A 46 1.21 -12.35 -7.52
C ALA A 46 1.99 -13.23 -6.51
N ASP A 47 3.31 -13.03 -6.39
CA ASP A 47 4.17 -13.72 -5.43
C ASP A 47 4.29 -12.92 -4.14
N PRO A 48 3.70 -13.35 -2.99
CA PRO A 48 3.78 -12.61 -1.73
C PRO A 48 5.21 -12.39 -1.24
N ASN A 49 6.16 -13.24 -1.61
CA ASN A 49 7.56 -13.08 -1.20
C ASN A 49 8.32 -12.03 -2.03
N LYS A 50 7.75 -11.54 -3.13
CA LYS A 50 8.39 -10.59 -4.05
C LYS A 50 7.60 -9.31 -4.25
N SER A 51 6.41 -9.21 -3.66
CA SER A 51 5.56 -8.02 -3.73
C SER A 51 6.26 -6.82 -3.07
N THR A 52 6.29 -5.70 -3.78
CA THR A 52 6.91 -4.44 -3.33
C THR A 52 6.06 -3.22 -3.66
N ASP A 53 4.91 -3.43 -4.30
CA ASP A 53 3.99 -2.38 -4.71
C ASP A 53 2.56 -2.64 -4.20
N THR A 54 1.78 -1.57 -4.07
CA THR A 54 0.42 -1.62 -3.51
C THR A 54 -0.54 -2.42 -4.39
N ASN A 55 -0.39 -2.41 -5.74
CA ASN A 55 -1.27 -3.15 -6.63
C ASN A 55 -1.05 -4.66 -6.53
N SER A 56 0.22 -5.10 -6.40
CA SER A 56 0.58 -6.48 -6.07
C SER A 56 0.04 -6.89 -4.71
N GLY A 57 0.15 -6.01 -3.69
CA GLY A 57 -0.43 -6.20 -2.36
C GLY A 57 -1.95 -6.41 -2.43
N SER A 58 -2.67 -5.53 -3.12
CA SER A 58 -4.11 -5.61 -3.32
C SER A 58 -4.53 -6.91 -4.03
N LEU A 59 -3.80 -7.35 -5.06
CA LEU A 59 -4.04 -8.62 -5.74
C LEU A 59 -3.87 -9.81 -4.78
N ILE A 60 -2.76 -9.82 -4.02
CA ILE A 60 -2.45 -10.86 -3.04
C ILE A 60 -3.54 -10.90 -1.97
N PHE A 61 -3.98 -9.75 -1.49
CA PHE A 61 -5.00 -9.62 -0.45
C PHE A 61 -6.36 -10.21 -0.84
N GLN A 62 -6.75 -10.18 -2.14
CA GLN A 62 -7.96 -10.84 -2.62
C GLN A 62 -7.80 -12.36 -2.76
N THR A 63 -6.59 -12.81 -3.09
CA THR A 63 -6.35 -14.19 -3.55
C THR A 63 -5.66 -15.09 -2.53
N MET A 64 -5.04 -14.48 -1.50
CA MET A 64 -4.33 -15.20 -0.44
C MET A 64 -4.93 -14.89 0.93
N GLU A 65 -4.79 -15.80 1.87
CA GLU A 65 -5.11 -15.58 3.29
C GLU A 65 -3.99 -16.16 4.17
N GLY A 66 -3.50 -15.32 5.10
CA GLY A 66 -2.50 -15.69 6.09
C GLY A 66 -3.09 -16.40 7.32
N LEU A 67 -2.26 -16.58 8.35
CA LEU A 67 -2.71 -17.08 9.65
C LEU A 67 -3.77 -16.19 10.27
N TYR A 68 -3.58 -14.88 10.13
CA TYR A 68 -4.54 -13.83 10.49
C TYR A 68 -5.00 -13.10 9.25
N THR A 69 -6.10 -12.39 9.37
CA THR A 69 -6.73 -11.58 8.30
C THR A 69 -7.50 -10.43 8.93
N TYR A 70 -8.15 -9.60 8.12
CA TYR A 70 -8.99 -8.50 8.60
C TYR A 70 -10.47 -8.84 8.45
N ASN A 71 -11.27 -8.53 9.47
CA ASN A 71 -12.73 -8.67 9.42
C ASN A 71 -13.39 -7.47 8.72
N ARG A 72 -14.74 -7.44 8.67
CA ARG A 72 -15.52 -6.35 8.05
C ARG A 72 -15.23 -4.96 8.61
N ASN A 73 -14.76 -4.88 9.85
CA ASN A 73 -14.47 -3.61 10.52
C ASN A 73 -12.98 -3.24 10.45
N GLY A 74 -12.20 -3.92 9.58
CA GLY A 74 -10.77 -3.72 9.45
C GLY A 74 -9.93 -4.20 10.63
N LYS A 75 -10.51 -4.91 11.60
CA LYS A 75 -9.77 -5.45 12.76
C LYS A 75 -9.16 -6.81 12.43
N ILE A 76 -7.95 -7.04 12.96
CA ILE A 76 -7.27 -8.33 12.82
C ILE A 76 -8.07 -9.43 13.52
N THR A 77 -8.21 -10.55 12.85
CA THR A 77 -8.89 -11.77 13.31
C THR A 77 -8.19 -13.00 12.78
N ALA A 78 -8.59 -14.18 13.26
CA ALA A 78 -8.06 -15.45 12.76
C ALA A 78 -8.49 -15.69 11.30
N GLY A 79 -7.51 -15.90 10.43
CA GLY A 79 -7.67 -16.34 9.04
C GLY A 79 -7.57 -17.87 8.94
N VAL A 80 -6.45 -18.36 8.40
CA VAL A 80 -6.16 -19.82 8.34
C VAL A 80 -5.97 -20.44 9.73
N ALA A 81 -5.50 -19.68 10.72
CA ALA A 81 -5.43 -20.14 12.10
C ALA A 81 -6.82 -20.31 12.73
N THR A 82 -6.99 -21.26 13.65
CA THR A 82 -8.25 -21.49 14.36
C THR A 82 -8.63 -20.34 15.29
N LYS A 83 -7.64 -19.64 15.84
CA LYS A 83 -7.78 -18.48 16.75
C LYS A 83 -6.54 -17.61 16.72
N MET A 84 -6.64 -16.40 17.22
CA MET A 84 -5.48 -15.59 17.57
C MET A 84 -4.80 -16.20 18.80
N VAL A 85 -3.46 -16.27 18.77
CA VAL A 85 -2.69 -16.92 19.83
C VAL A 85 -1.97 -15.89 20.69
N LYS A 86 -1.90 -16.17 22.00
CA LYS A 86 -1.00 -15.46 22.91
C LYS A 86 0.39 -16.11 22.81
N PRO A 87 1.46 -15.34 22.62
CA PRO A 87 2.81 -15.89 22.59
C PRO A 87 3.25 -16.39 23.97
N THR A 88 4.15 -17.36 23.98
CA THR A 88 4.84 -17.89 25.16
C THR A 88 6.31 -17.44 25.15
N ASN A 89 7.10 -17.87 26.15
CA ASN A 89 8.53 -17.56 26.23
C ASN A 89 8.81 -16.03 26.11
N ASN A 90 8.13 -15.22 26.94
CA ASN A 90 8.26 -13.77 26.98
C ASN A 90 8.04 -13.13 25.59
N GLY A 91 6.99 -13.54 24.89
CA GLY A 91 6.63 -12.97 23.59
C GLY A 91 7.44 -13.51 22.39
N LYS A 92 8.27 -14.54 22.59
CA LYS A 92 9.18 -15.05 21.55
C LYS A 92 8.74 -16.32 20.84
N THR A 93 7.69 -16.99 21.31
CA THR A 93 7.21 -18.25 20.71
C THR A 93 5.72 -18.17 20.43
N TYR A 94 5.34 -18.37 19.18
CA TYR A 94 3.96 -18.43 18.71
C TYR A 94 3.68 -19.81 18.18
N THR A 95 2.61 -20.47 18.66
CA THR A 95 2.20 -21.81 18.19
C THR A 95 0.77 -21.76 17.71
N PHE A 96 0.58 -21.98 16.43
CA PHE A 96 -0.70 -21.90 15.74
C PHE A 96 -1.25 -23.28 15.46
N THR A 97 -2.58 -23.41 15.52
CA THR A 97 -3.31 -24.55 14.97
C THR A 97 -4.07 -24.07 13.74
N LEU A 98 -3.92 -24.75 12.62
CA LEU A 98 -4.58 -24.42 11.36
C LEU A 98 -5.97 -25.04 11.29
N LYS A 99 -6.91 -24.33 10.64
CA LYS A 99 -8.25 -24.86 10.33
C LYS A 99 -8.14 -26.06 9.39
N LYS A 100 -8.76 -27.18 9.75
CA LYS A 100 -8.78 -28.41 8.91
C LYS A 100 -9.48 -28.20 7.57
N GLN A 101 -10.43 -27.26 7.49
CA GLN A 101 -11.16 -26.88 6.28
C GLN A 101 -10.43 -25.83 5.42
N ALA A 102 -9.30 -25.27 5.84
CA ALA A 102 -8.52 -24.36 5.01
C ALA A 102 -7.94 -25.12 3.81
N LYS A 103 -8.29 -24.67 2.60
CA LYS A 103 -7.91 -25.31 1.34
C LYS A 103 -7.40 -24.30 0.33
N TRP A 104 -6.51 -24.75 -0.50
CA TRP A 104 -6.13 -24.12 -1.75
C TRP A 104 -7.27 -24.19 -2.78
N ALA A 105 -7.28 -23.30 -3.77
CA ALA A 105 -8.29 -23.30 -4.83
C ALA A 105 -8.28 -24.56 -5.72
N ASN A 106 -7.24 -25.37 -5.65
CA ASN A 106 -7.15 -26.69 -6.30
C ASN A 106 -7.70 -27.84 -5.41
N GLY A 107 -8.28 -27.51 -4.24
CA GLY A 107 -8.87 -28.48 -3.32
C GLY A 107 -7.92 -29.10 -2.30
N GLN A 108 -6.61 -28.96 -2.45
CA GLN A 108 -5.61 -29.43 -1.48
C GLN A 108 -5.72 -28.67 -0.17
N ARG A 109 -5.38 -29.30 0.96
CA ARG A 109 -5.36 -28.64 2.27
C ARG A 109 -4.20 -27.65 2.36
N VAL A 110 -4.43 -26.51 3.02
CA VAL A 110 -3.36 -25.63 3.48
C VAL A 110 -2.71 -26.26 4.70
N THR A 111 -1.40 -26.38 4.68
CA THR A 111 -0.63 -27.06 5.72
C THR A 111 0.37 -26.11 6.40
N ALA A 112 0.86 -26.49 7.57
CA ALA A 112 1.94 -25.78 8.25
C ALA A 112 3.21 -25.71 7.38
N GLN A 113 3.46 -26.74 6.54
CA GLN A 113 4.60 -26.75 5.63
C GLN A 113 4.52 -25.67 4.55
N ASP A 114 3.32 -25.25 4.12
CA ASP A 114 3.14 -24.17 3.14
C ASP A 114 3.61 -22.82 3.71
N PHE A 115 3.41 -22.58 5.00
CA PHE A 115 3.96 -21.41 5.71
C PHE A 115 5.48 -21.52 5.87
N VAL A 116 6.00 -22.69 6.24
CA VAL A 116 7.44 -22.94 6.35
C VAL A 116 8.12 -22.69 5.00
N THR A 117 7.57 -23.26 3.91
CA THR A 117 8.06 -23.06 2.55
C THR A 117 8.12 -21.57 2.19
N SER A 118 7.05 -20.82 2.49
CA SER A 118 6.97 -19.39 2.18
C SER A 118 8.03 -18.59 2.93
N LEU A 119 8.08 -18.70 4.26
CA LEU A 119 8.95 -17.85 5.07
C LEU A 119 10.43 -18.21 4.88
N GLN A 120 10.76 -19.48 4.71
CA GLN A 120 12.13 -19.91 4.38
C GLN A 120 12.56 -19.43 2.99
N ARG A 121 11.64 -19.45 2.01
CA ARG A 121 11.88 -18.90 0.68
C ARG A 121 12.09 -17.38 0.74
N MET A 122 11.27 -16.65 1.48
CA MET A 122 11.41 -15.21 1.67
C MET A 122 12.75 -14.85 2.32
N ALA A 123 13.20 -15.59 3.33
CA ALA A 123 14.49 -15.38 3.99
C ALA A 123 15.69 -15.77 3.13
N ASN A 124 15.51 -16.62 2.11
CA ASN A 124 16.61 -17.08 1.27
C ASN A 124 17.11 -15.98 0.34
N PRO A 125 18.39 -15.57 0.39
CA PRO A 125 18.94 -14.50 -0.47
C PRO A 125 18.79 -14.80 -1.97
N LYS A 126 18.77 -16.08 -2.36
CA LYS A 126 18.54 -16.49 -3.76
C LYS A 126 17.15 -16.12 -4.28
N THR A 127 16.18 -15.89 -3.41
CA THR A 127 14.82 -15.43 -3.78
C THR A 127 14.82 -13.97 -4.19
N LYS A 128 15.78 -13.17 -3.70
CA LYS A 128 15.89 -11.72 -3.91
C LYS A 128 14.61 -10.99 -3.44
N ALA A 129 14.07 -11.43 -2.29
CA ALA A 129 12.93 -10.77 -1.64
C ALA A 129 13.41 -9.44 -1.05
N GLN A 130 12.95 -8.32 -1.61
CA GLN A 130 13.37 -6.98 -1.19
C GLN A 130 12.95 -6.66 0.24
N TYR A 131 11.77 -7.14 0.66
CA TYR A 131 11.22 -6.92 2.01
C TYR A 131 11.44 -8.10 2.95
N ALA A 132 12.48 -8.94 2.72
CA ALA A 132 12.82 -10.03 3.63
C ALA A 132 13.07 -9.56 5.08
N SER A 133 13.42 -8.28 5.29
CA SER A 133 13.63 -7.67 6.61
C SER A 133 12.43 -7.72 7.54
N VAL A 134 11.19 -7.92 7.04
CA VAL A 134 10.00 -8.18 7.89
C VAL A 134 10.14 -9.45 8.72
N LEU A 135 11.08 -10.34 8.34
CA LEU A 135 11.44 -11.56 9.08
C LEU A 135 12.60 -11.33 10.08
N SER A 136 13.10 -10.12 10.26
CA SER A 136 14.32 -9.82 11.05
C SER A 136 14.25 -10.28 12.51
N ALA A 137 13.04 -10.38 13.08
CA ALA A 137 12.84 -10.89 14.43
C ALA A 137 12.92 -12.42 14.55
N PHE A 138 12.82 -13.16 13.45
CA PHE A 138 12.90 -14.63 13.51
C PHE A 138 14.30 -15.11 13.88
N LYS A 139 14.35 -16.15 14.71
CA LYS A 139 15.61 -16.82 15.07
C LYS A 139 16.36 -17.21 13.79
N ASN A 140 17.66 -16.95 13.76
CA ASN A 140 18.58 -17.23 12.64
C ASN A 140 18.33 -16.43 11.35
N PHE A 141 17.44 -15.44 11.31
CA PHE A 141 17.17 -14.66 10.10
C PHE A 141 18.46 -14.09 9.49
N THR A 142 19.26 -13.36 10.26
CA THR A 142 20.48 -12.71 9.75
C THR A 142 21.48 -13.73 9.17
N ALA A 143 21.66 -14.87 9.83
CA ALA A 143 22.55 -15.92 9.33
C ALA A 143 22.04 -16.55 8.02
N VAL A 144 20.72 -16.71 7.88
CA VAL A 144 20.09 -17.19 6.64
C VAL A 144 20.21 -16.13 5.53
N GLN A 145 19.88 -14.89 5.83
CA GLN A 145 19.88 -13.79 4.85
C GLN A 145 21.28 -13.49 4.30
N THR A 146 22.33 -13.69 5.13
CA THR A 146 23.72 -13.52 4.71
C THR A 146 24.34 -14.79 4.11
N GLY A 147 23.57 -15.86 3.94
CA GLY A 147 24.05 -17.14 3.39
C GLY A 147 24.91 -17.98 4.35
N LYS A 148 25.07 -17.55 5.62
CA LYS A 148 25.85 -18.27 6.64
C LYS A 148 25.10 -19.47 7.24
N ALA A 149 23.78 -19.54 7.01
CA ALA A 149 22.95 -20.67 7.41
C ALA A 149 21.95 -21.05 6.32
N SER A 150 21.58 -22.33 6.26
CA SER A 150 20.51 -22.81 5.36
C SER A 150 19.17 -22.15 5.72
N PRO A 151 18.29 -21.86 4.75
CA PRO A 151 16.92 -21.39 4.99
C PRO A 151 16.12 -22.26 5.97
N SER A 152 16.41 -23.57 6.03
CA SER A 152 15.79 -24.51 6.98
C SER A 152 16.09 -24.21 8.46
N LYS A 153 17.08 -23.37 8.76
CA LYS A 153 17.44 -22.95 10.13
C LYS A 153 16.65 -21.73 10.61
N LEU A 154 15.85 -21.08 9.73
CA LEU A 154 14.95 -19.99 10.14
C LEU A 154 14.03 -20.47 11.27
N GLY A 155 13.72 -19.59 12.22
CA GLY A 155 12.86 -19.88 13.38
C GLY A 155 11.39 -20.17 13.04
N VAL A 156 11.13 -21.00 12.01
CA VAL A 156 9.80 -21.45 11.60
C VAL A 156 9.79 -22.97 11.44
N LYS A 157 8.80 -23.65 12.04
CA LYS A 157 8.69 -25.12 11.99
C LYS A 157 7.24 -25.57 11.85
N ALA A 158 7.03 -26.57 10.99
CA ALA A 158 5.82 -27.39 11.01
C ALA A 158 6.00 -28.48 12.08
N LEU A 159 5.22 -28.39 13.16
CA LEU A 159 5.21 -29.43 14.21
C LEU A 159 4.32 -30.61 13.80
N SER A 160 3.33 -30.38 12.95
CA SER A 160 2.51 -31.36 12.25
C SER A 160 1.93 -30.70 10.99
N SER A 161 1.13 -31.40 10.20
CA SER A 161 0.44 -30.80 9.04
C SER A 161 -0.45 -29.61 9.41
N THR A 162 -0.94 -29.54 10.67
CA THR A 162 -1.84 -28.46 11.14
C THR A 162 -1.28 -27.65 12.31
N LYS A 163 -0.06 -27.94 12.79
CA LYS A 163 0.58 -27.18 13.86
C LYS A 163 1.83 -26.47 13.35
N LEU A 164 1.87 -25.14 13.44
CA LEU A 164 2.97 -24.27 13.02
C LEU A 164 3.54 -23.55 14.23
N GLN A 165 4.86 -23.43 14.30
CA GLN A 165 5.53 -22.68 15.35
C GLN A 165 6.48 -21.64 14.76
N PHE A 166 6.43 -20.41 15.31
CA PHE A 166 7.40 -19.34 15.08
C PHE A 166 8.26 -19.15 16.34
N GLN A 167 9.55 -18.98 16.14
CA GLN A 167 10.53 -18.66 17.18
C GLN A 167 11.22 -17.33 16.83
N LEU A 168 11.11 -16.36 17.73
CA LEU A 168 11.69 -15.03 17.59
C LEU A 168 12.89 -14.88 18.52
N THR A 169 13.77 -13.95 18.20
CA THR A 169 14.90 -13.53 19.04
C THR A 169 14.46 -12.56 20.13
N LYS A 170 13.41 -11.76 19.86
CA LYS A 170 12.82 -10.77 20.78
C LYS A 170 11.31 -10.72 20.60
N ALA A 171 10.60 -10.18 21.58
CA ALA A 171 9.19 -9.84 21.44
C ALA A 171 9.04 -8.68 20.45
N VAL A 172 8.00 -8.74 19.60
CA VAL A 172 7.67 -7.70 18.61
C VAL A 172 6.26 -7.21 18.89
N PRO A 173 6.06 -5.95 19.31
CA PRO A 173 4.74 -5.43 19.69
C PRO A 173 3.68 -5.50 18.58
N TYR A 174 4.09 -5.28 17.34
CA TYR A 174 3.25 -5.29 16.13
C TYR A 174 3.29 -6.64 15.37
N PHE A 175 3.70 -7.73 16.01
CA PHE A 175 3.87 -9.02 15.33
C PHE A 175 2.56 -9.60 14.77
N ASN A 176 1.43 -9.31 15.42
CA ASN A 176 0.12 -9.72 14.91
C ASN A 176 -0.23 -9.02 13.59
N ASP A 177 0.19 -7.78 13.42
CA ASP A 177 0.01 -7.02 12.17
C ASP A 177 0.84 -7.67 11.06
N LEU A 178 2.12 -7.97 11.30
CA LEU A 178 2.97 -8.69 10.34
C LEU A 178 2.38 -10.06 9.95
N ILE A 179 1.79 -10.80 10.89
CA ILE A 179 1.12 -12.07 10.60
C ILE A 179 -0.08 -11.87 9.68
N ALA A 180 -0.80 -10.76 9.81
CA ALA A 180 -2.01 -10.48 9.03
C ALA A 180 -1.72 -9.92 7.62
N SER A 181 -0.61 -9.17 7.45
CA SER A 181 -0.29 -8.45 6.22
C SER A 181 0.84 -9.06 5.40
N GLU A 182 1.81 -9.78 6.03
CA GLU A 182 3.05 -10.17 5.36
C GLU A 182 3.24 -11.70 5.26
N TYR A 183 2.70 -12.49 6.20
CA TYR A 183 3.06 -13.90 6.30
C TYR A 183 2.00 -14.82 5.67
N TYR A 184 1.98 -14.82 4.34
CA TYR A 184 1.11 -15.70 3.56
C TYR A 184 1.74 -17.06 3.33
N PRO A 185 0.94 -18.16 3.27
CA PRO A 185 1.44 -19.47 2.86
C PRO A 185 1.70 -19.49 1.36
N LEU A 186 2.60 -20.34 0.90
CA LEU A 186 2.77 -20.68 -0.51
C LEU A 186 2.50 -22.17 -0.73
N ASN A 187 1.72 -22.50 -1.76
CA ASN A 187 1.50 -23.91 -2.10
C ASN A 187 2.84 -24.57 -2.43
N THR A 188 3.30 -25.45 -1.55
CA THR A 188 4.64 -26.07 -1.62
C THR A 188 4.88 -26.79 -2.95
N ALA A 189 3.85 -27.47 -3.48
CA ALA A 189 3.95 -28.17 -4.76
C ALA A 189 4.08 -27.19 -5.94
N ALA A 190 3.33 -26.07 -5.90
CA ALA A 190 3.42 -25.03 -6.93
C ALA A 190 4.76 -24.31 -6.88
N VAL A 191 5.30 -23.99 -5.71
CA VAL A 191 6.64 -23.41 -5.56
C VAL A 191 7.70 -24.34 -6.13
N LYS A 192 7.62 -25.64 -5.83
CA LYS A 192 8.53 -26.66 -6.40
C LYS A 192 8.41 -26.74 -7.92
N LYS A 193 7.19 -26.68 -8.45
CA LYS A 193 6.92 -26.78 -9.90
C LYS A 193 7.42 -25.55 -10.66
N TYR A 194 7.14 -24.34 -10.16
CA TYR A 194 7.36 -23.10 -10.91
C TYR A 194 8.66 -22.38 -10.53
N GLY A 195 9.25 -22.67 -9.37
CA GLY A 195 10.52 -22.07 -8.93
C GLY A 195 10.50 -20.54 -8.92
N ALA A 196 11.43 -19.95 -9.68
CA ALA A 196 11.55 -18.51 -9.84
C ALA A 196 10.34 -17.86 -10.57
N GLN A 197 9.56 -18.64 -11.30
CA GLN A 197 8.40 -18.17 -12.06
C GLN A 197 7.09 -18.22 -11.25
N TYR A 198 7.12 -18.67 -9.97
CA TYR A 198 5.94 -18.62 -9.12
C TYR A 198 5.45 -17.16 -9.01
N GLY A 199 4.15 -16.95 -9.17
CA GLY A 199 3.54 -15.62 -9.05
C GLY A 199 3.69 -14.70 -10.27
N THR A 200 4.29 -15.16 -11.39
CA THR A 200 4.42 -14.33 -12.61
C THR A 200 3.16 -14.33 -13.49
N SER A 201 2.18 -15.17 -13.19
CA SER A 201 0.87 -15.17 -13.85
C SER A 201 -0.15 -15.96 -13.02
N ALA A 202 -1.43 -15.83 -13.36
CA ALA A 202 -2.51 -16.62 -12.76
C ALA A 202 -2.28 -18.14 -12.91
N ALA A 203 -1.74 -18.59 -14.03
CA ALA A 203 -1.43 -20.01 -14.30
C ALA A 203 -0.29 -20.55 -13.42
N LYS A 204 0.57 -19.66 -12.90
CA LYS A 204 1.71 -20.00 -12.05
C LYS A 204 1.49 -19.60 -10.58
N THR A 205 0.24 -19.46 -10.18
CA THR A 205 -0.17 -19.07 -8.81
C THR A 205 -1.28 -19.99 -8.34
N VAL A 206 -1.29 -20.34 -7.05
CA VAL A 206 -2.38 -21.08 -6.42
C VAL A 206 -2.90 -20.27 -5.23
N SER A 207 -4.18 -19.90 -5.26
CA SER A 207 -4.82 -19.07 -4.25
C SER A 207 -5.37 -19.93 -3.09
N ASN A 208 -5.40 -19.35 -1.88
CA ASN A 208 -6.10 -19.92 -0.72
C ASN A 208 -7.09 -18.93 -0.06
N GLY A 209 -7.21 -17.71 -0.62
CA GLY A 209 -8.11 -16.66 -0.16
C GLY A 209 -9.52 -16.78 -0.71
N ALA A 210 -10.31 -15.72 -0.51
CA ALA A 210 -11.72 -15.62 -0.91
C ALA A 210 -11.93 -15.78 -2.43
N TYR A 211 -10.94 -15.37 -3.21
CA TYR A 211 -10.96 -15.45 -4.66
C TYR A 211 -9.73 -16.19 -5.20
N LYS A 212 -9.86 -16.69 -6.42
CA LYS A 212 -8.76 -17.16 -7.26
C LYS A 212 -8.50 -16.18 -8.38
N LEU A 213 -7.23 -15.98 -8.73
CA LEU A 213 -6.79 -15.15 -9.84
C LEU A 213 -7.06 -15.88 -11.17
N VAL A 214 -7.65 -15.18 -12.14
CA VAL A 214 -7.97 -15.73 -13.46
C VAL A 214 -7.68 -14.69 -14.53
N GLY A 215 -7.00 -15.11 -15.61
CA GLY A 215 -6.77 -14.29 -16.81
C GLY A 215 -5.63 -13.27 -16.68
N TRP A 216 -4.92 -13.17 -15.53
CA TRP A 216 -3.74 -12.34 -15.42
C TRP A 216 -2.51 -13.07 -15.97
N THR A 217 -1.82 -12.44 -16.93
CA THR A 217 -0.66 -13.00 -17.63
C THR A 217 0.67 -12.47 -17.12
N GLY A 218 0.63 -11.48 -16.21
CA GLY A 218 1.81 -10.77 -15.69
C GLY A 218 1.96 -9.35 -16.24
N SER A 219 1.33 -9.03 -17.38
CA SER A 219 1.48 -7.72 -18.05
C SER A 219 0.21 -7.21 -18.73
N ASN A 220 -0.89 -7.97 -18.68
CA ASN A 220 -2.15 -7.53 -19.30
C ASN A 220 -2.93 -6.57 -18.40
N ALA A 221 -3.64 -5.63 -19.02
CA ALA A 221 -4.39 -4.57 -18.36
C ALA A 221 -5.76 -5.02 -17.80
N SER A 222 -6.09 -6.31 -17.79
CA SER A 222 -7.35 -6.80 -17.24
C SER A 222 -7.28 -8.24 -16.77
N TRP A 223 -8.02 -8.54 -15.68
CA TRP A 223 -8.13 -9.90 -15.11
C TRP A 223 -9.40 -10.03 -14.30
N SER A 224 -9.60 -11.19 -13.68
CA SER A 224 -10.73 -11.42 -12.79
C SER A 224 -10.29 -12.06 -11.48
N TYR A 225 -10.92 -11.66 -10.40
CA TYR A 225 -11.01 -12.45 -9.18
C TYR A 225 -12.31 -13.27 -9.25
N VAL A 226 -12.19 -14.60 -9.21
CA VAL A 226 -13.33 -15.52 -9.26
C VAL A 226 -13.46 -16.21 -7.92
N LYS A 227 -14.68 -16.27 -7.36
CA LYS A 227 -14.97 -16.89 -6.06
C LYS A 227 -14.28 -18.25 -5.94
N ASN A 228 -13.48 -18.39 -4.89
CA ASN A 228 -12.86 -19.66 -4.54
C ASN A 228 -13.86 -20.50 -3.76
N ARG A 229 -14.43 -21.52 -4.41
CA ARG A 229 -15.42 -22.42 -3.78
C ARG A 229 -14.80 -23.31 -2.68
N HIS A 230 -13.47 -23.46 -2.65
CA HIS A 230 -12.74 -24.21 -1.63
C HIS A 230 -12.30 -23.34 -0.45
N TYR A 231 -12.54 -22.03 -0.50
CA TYR A 231 -12.22 -21.12 0.61
C TYR A 231 -13.03 -21.52 1.86
N TRP A 232 -12.38 -21.61 3.00
CA TRP A 232 -13.01 -22.10 4.23
C TRP A 232 -14.23 -21.26 4.68
N ASN A 233 -14.30 -20.01 4.26
CA ASN A 233 -15.41 -19.08 4.53
C ASN A 233 -16.08 -18.63 3.21
N ALA A 234 -16.28 -19.56 2.27
CA ALA A 234 -16.84 -19.27 0.95
C ALA A 234 -18.25 -18.68 1.02
N ASP A 235 -19.03 -18.97 2.07
CA ASP A 235 -20.39 -18.45 2.26
C ASP A 235 -20.43 -16.94 2.50
N SER A 236 -19.33 -16.34 3.00
CA SER A 236 -19.20 -14.89 3.14
C SER A 236 -19.05 -14.17 1.80
N VAL A 237 -18.63 -14.86 0.73
CA VAL A 237 -18.36 -14.31 -0.60
C VAL A 237 -19.66 -14.30 -1.41
N LYS A 238 -20.24 -13.10 -1.63
CA LYS A 238 -21.53 -12.94 -2.34
C LYS A 238 -21.34 -12.59 -3.82
N ILE A 239 -20.25 -11.91 -4.18
CA ILE A 239 -19.89 -11.57 -5.57
C ILE A 239 -19.10 -12.74 -6.17
N ASN A 240 -19.66 -13.40 -7.20
CA ASN A 240 -18.98 -14.55 -7.83
C ASN A 240 -17.76 -14.15 -8.67
N ARG A 241 -17.73 -12.95 -9.21
CA ARG A 241 -16.64 -12.45 -10.06
C ARG A 241 -16.45 -10.95 -9.86
N VAL A 242 -15.22 -10.54 -9.63
CA VAL A 242 -14.76 -9.15 -9.72
C VAL A 242 -13.90 -9.05 -10.97
N LYS A 243 -14.29 -8.20 -11.91
CA LYS A 243 -13.50 -7.87 -13.10
C LYS A 243 -12.67 -6.63 -12.80
N VAL A 244 -11.37 -6.73 -13.01
CA VAL A 244 -10.43 -5.63 -12.84
C VAL A 244 -9.97 -5.15 -14.20
N ALA A 245 -9.98 -3.85 -14.42
CA ALA A 245 -9.41 -3.20 -15.59
C ALA A 245 -8.43 -2.12 -15.15
N VAL A 246 -7.29 -2.03 -15.82
CA VAL A 246 -6.35 -0.93 -15.62
C VAL A 246 -6.78 0.22 -16.53
N THR A 247 -6.97 1.38 -15.94
CA THR A 247 -7.29 2.64 -16.63
C THR A 247 -6.28 3.68 -16.19
N LYS A 248 -5.29 3.93 -17.05
CA LYS A 248 -4.21 4.92 -16.78
C LYS A 248 -4.71 6.36 -16.91
N ASP A 249 -5.81 6.54 -17.62
CA ASP A 249 -6.46 7.82 -17.83
C ASP A 249 -7.68 7.96 -16.92
N GLU A 250 -7.69 9.01 -16.09
CA GLU A 250 -8.73 9.28 -15.10
C GLU A 250 -10.08 9.60 -15.74
N SER A 251 -10.09 10.25 -16.90
CA SER A 251 -11.34 10.55 -17.62
C SER A 251 -12.02 9.27 -18.09
N THR A 252 -11.25 8.30 -18.56
CA THR A 252 -11.73 6.96 -18.92
C THR A 252 -12.31 6.26 -17.69
N ALA A 253 -11.63 6.31 -16.55
CA ALA A 253 -12.10 5.71 -15.31
C ALA A 253 -13.41 6.34 -14.83
N ALA A 254 -13.51 7.67 -14.82
CA ALA A 254 -14.73 8.40 -14.47
C ALA A 254 -15.89 8.13 -15.45
N ASN A 255 -15.61 8.06 -16.75
CA ASN A 255 -16.61 7.74 -17.77
C ASN A 255 -17.16 6.31 -17.62
N LEU A 256 -16.31 5.34 -17.28
CA LEU A 256 -16.74 3.97 -16.96
C LEU A 256 -17.69 3.96 -15.75
N PHE A 257 -17.39 4.76 -14.72
CA PHE A 257 -18.28 4.90 -13.56
C PHE A 257 -19.62 5.51 -13.95
N ASN A 258 -19.62 6.63 -14.65
CA ASN A 258 -20.83 7.34 -15.08
C ASN A 258 -21.71 6.50 -15.99
N ALA A 259 -21.12 5.60 -16.80
CA ALA A 259 -21.83 4.66 -17.67
C ALA A 259 -22.27 3.36 -16.96
N ASP A 260 -22.14 3.26 -15.62
CA ASP A 260 -22.37 2.04 -14.80
C ASP A 260 -21.57 0.80 -15.27
N LYS A 261 -20.44 1.05 -15.94
CA LYS A 261 -19.51 0.01 -16.39
C LYS A 261 -18.34 -0.23 -15.42
N GLY A 262 -18.16 0.68 -14.45
CA GLY A 262 -17.23 0.59 -13.33
C GLY A 262 -17.94 0.91 -12.03
N GLN A 263 -17.97 0.03 -11.05
CA GLN A 263 -18.68 0.25 -9.79
C GLN A 263 -17.79 0.71 -8.65
N GLU A 264 -16.49 0.55 -8.78
CA GLU A 264 -15.47 1.15 -7.92
C GLU A 264 -14.34 1.65 -8.81
N THR A 265 -14.04 2.94 -8.70
CA THR A 265 -13.07 3.61 -9.58
C THR A 265 -12.26 4.61 -8.77
N THR A 266 -10.94 4.54 -8.83
CA THR A 266 -10.07 5.53 -8.21
C THR A 266 -10.06 6.79 -9.08
N VAL A 267 -10.18 7.96 -8.44
CA VAL A 267 -10.11 9.29 -9.07
C VAL A 267 -9.16 10.19 -8.29
N THR A 268 -8.53 11.14 -8.96
CA THR A 268 -7.62 12.12 -8.35
C THR A 268 -7.93 13.55 -8.81
N GLY A 269 -7.23 14.53 -8.27
CA GLY A 269 -7.18 15.91 -8.77
C GLY A 269 -8.52 16.55 -9.11
N ASN A 270 -8.71 16.89 -10.37
CA ASN A 270 -9.90 17.61 -10.86
C ASN A 270 -11.20 16.80 -10.71
N TYR A 271 -11.12 15.47 -10.80
CA TYR A 271 -12.30 14.62 -10.66
C TYR A 271 -12.77 14.52 -9.20
N VAL A 272 -11.86 14.57 -8.23
CA VAL A 272 -12.20 14.70 -6.80
C VAL A 272 -12.93 16.02 -6.57
N ARG A 273 -12.39 17.11 -7.09
CA ARG A 273 -13.00 18.45 -6.96
C ARG A 273 -14.38 18.51 -7.62
N ALA A 274 -14.53 17.98 -8.84
CA ALA A 274 -15.80 17.96 -9.56
C ALA A 274 -16.87 17.13 -8.85
N ASN A 275 -16.47 16.07 -8.15
CA ASN A 275 -17.36 15.15 -7.44
C ASN A 275 -17.46 15.40 -5.94
N ARG A 276 -16.92 16.50 -5.40
CA ARG A 276 -16.83 16.76 -3.94
C ARG A 276 -18.16 16.69 -3.19
N ASN A 277 -19.27 16.98 -3.86
CA ASN A 277 -20.63 16.91 -3.31
C ASN A 277 -21.37 15.63 -3.70
N SER A 278 -20.72 14.72 -4.41
CA SER A 278 -21.33 13.46 -4.84
C SER A 278 -21.39 12.47 -3.70
N LYS A 279 -22.56 11.84 -3.49
CA LYS A 279 -22.73 10.72 -2.55
C LYS A 279 -21.94 9.47 -2.95
N HIS A 280 -21.38 9.45 -4.16
CA HIS A 280 -20.56 8.37 -4.68
C HIS A 280 -19.06 8.58 -4.37
N LEU A 281 -18.65 9.80 -4.02
CA LEU A 281 -17.26 10.08 -3.70
C LEU A 281 -16.95 9.69 -2.25
N HIS A 282 -15.99 8.80 -2.11
CA HIS A 282 -15.43 8.38 -0.82
C HIS A 282 -13.97 8.73 -0.78
N THR A 283 -13.58 9.56 0.18
CA THR A 283 -12.18 9.97 0.39
C THR A 283 -11.68 9.47 1.74
N HIS A 284 -10.45 9.05 1.79
CA HIS A 284 -9.78 8.68 3.03
C HIS A 284 -8.29 8.96 2.95
N LEU A 285 -7.67 9.30 4.07
CA LEU A 285 -6.22 9.41 4.14
C LEU A 285 -5.61 8.02 4.06
N THR A 286 -4.64 7.86 3.16
CA THR A 286 -3.88 6.61 3.05
C THR A 286 -2.94 6.44 4.24
N ARG A 287 -2.42 5.24 4.41
CA ARG A 287 -1.32 4.95 5.36
C ARG A 287 0.04 5.15 4.69
N ARG A 288 0.14 6.19 3.90
CA ARG A 288 1.34 6.58 3.16
C ARG A 288 1.80 7.96 3.63
N LEU A 289 3.09 8.18 3.62
CA LEU A 289 3.70 9.49 3.77
C LEU A 289 4.53 9.76 2.53
N GLN A 290 4.29 10.89 1.90
CA GLN A 290 5.13 11.39 0.81
C GLN A 290 6.17 12.32 1.40
N TYR A 291 7.43 12.16 1.00
CA TYR A 291 8.54 12.89 1.56
C TYR A 291 9.64 13.16 0.52
N LEU A 292 10.48 14.11 0.85
CA LEU A 292 11.69 14.41 0.10
C LEU A 292 12.89 13.83 0.83
N TYR A 293 13.61 12.94 0.17
CA TYR A 293 14.93 12.48 0.59
C TYR A 293 16.03 13.39 0.04
N ILE A 294 17.05 13.61 0.86
CA ILE A 294 18.30 14.29 0.49
C ILE A 294 19.45 13.31 0.72
N ASN A 295 20.19 13.00 -0.33
CA ASN A 295 21.21 11.94 -0.30
C ASN A 295 22.45 12.36 0.49
N SER A 296 22.65 11.80 1.67
CA SER A 296 23.81 12.09 2.52
C SER A 296 25.11 11.39 2.09
N LYS A 297 25.10 10.57 1.05
CA LYS A 297 26.34 9.98 0.47
C LYS A 297 27.09 10.97 -0.43
N LYS A 298 26.42 11.98 -0.94
CA LYS A 298 27.03 12.97 -1.84
C LYS A 298 27.50 14.18 -1.04
N THR A 299 28.72 14.62 -1.25
CA THR A 299 29.32 15.75 -0.53
C THR A 299 28.45 17.01 -0.61
N ALA A 300 27.95 17.35 -1.79
CA ALA A 300 27.12 18.52 -2.01
C ALA A 300 25.80 18.50 -1.23
N THR A 301 25.23 17.33 -0.91
CA THR A 301 23.95 17.20 -0.22
C THR A 301 24.07 16.69 1.22
N ASN A 302 25.28 16.36 1.69
CA ASN A 302 25.50 15.94 3.08
C ASN A 302 25.67 17.15 4.02
N SER A 303 24.68 18.03 4.05
CA SER A 303 24.67 19.21 4.92
C SER A 303 23.38 19.27 5.74
N THR A 304 23.50 19.51 7.04
CA THR A 304 22.35 19.78 7.91
C THR A 304 21.73 21.13 7.57
N ASN A 305 22.54 22.14 7.21
CA ASN A 305 22.05 23.45 6.82
C ASN A 305 21.21 23.35 5.54
N LEU A 306 21.61 22.55 4.55
CA LEU A 306 20.79 22.29 3.35
C LEU A 306 19.45 21.64 3.70
N ARG A 307 19.43 20.60 4.53
CA ARG A 307 18.20 19.93 4.94
C ARG A 307 17.23 20.86 5.68
N GLN A 308 17.75 21.70 6.58
CA GLN A 308 16.94 22.71 7.29
C GLN A 308 16.39 23.74 6.31
N ALA A 309 17.24 24.32 5.45
CA ALA A 309 16.85 25.32 4.47
C ALA A 309 15.70 24.81 3.57
N ILE A 310 15.84 23.62 2.99
CA ILE A 310 14.82 23.02 2.13
C ILE A 310 13.53 22.74 2.92
N SER A 311 13.62 22.18 4.13
CA SER A 311 12.42 21.85 4.92
C SER A 311 11.63 23.09 5.31
N ASP A 312 12.33 24.16 5.76
CA ASP A 312 11.70 25.37 6.27
C ASP A 312 11.18 26.28 5.15
N ALA A 313 11.69 26.12 3.92
CA ALA A 313 11.19 26.81 2.73
C ALA A 313 9.80 26.29 2.27
N ILE A 314 9.47 25.01 2.51
CA ILE A 314 8.30 24.35 1.91
C ILE A 314 6.99 24.71 2.63
N ASN A 315 6.01 25.29 1.91
CA ASN A 315 4.65 25.48 2.39
C ASN A 315 3.77 24.23 2.13
N ARG A 316 3.77 23.32 3.09
CA ARG A 316 3.02 22.05 3.00
C ARG A 316 1.50 22.24 2.94
N SER A 317 0.99 23.31 3.54
CA SER A 317 -0.45 23.65 3.48
C SER A 317 -0.85 24.10 2.08
N GLN A 318 -0.03 24.94 1.42
CA GLN A 318 -0.25 25.35 0.04
C GLN A 318 -0.16 24.15 -0.91
N LEU A 319 0.85 23.28 -0.73
CA LEU A 319 0.98 22.05 -1.51
C LEU A 319 -0.30 21.23 -1.49
N THR A 320 -0.87 20.98 -0.31
CA THR A 320 -2.07 20.11 -0.20
C THR A 320 -3.36 20.83 -0.60
N LYS A 321 -3.55 22.09 -0.20
CA LYS A 321 -4.82 22.82 -0.39
C LYS A 321 -4.95 23.48 -1.75
N SER A 322 -3.83 23.88 -2.38
CA SER A 322 -3.85 24.65 -3.62
C SER A 322 -3.30 23.89 -4.82
N VAL A 323 -2.31 23.00 -4.62
CA VAL A 323 -1.70 22.23 -5.72
C VAL A 323 -2.41 20.90 -5.93
N LEU A 324 -2.49 20.06 -4.88
CA LEU A 324 -3.10 18.73 -4.97
C LEU A 324 -4.64 18.77 -4.99
N GLN A 325 -5.26 19.46 -4.03
CA GLN A 325 -6.72 19.63 -3.92
C GLN A 325 -7.53 18.32 -3.90
N ASP A 326 -6.92 17.22 -3.44
CA ASP A 326 -7.46 15.87 -3.50
C ASP A 326 -7.89 15.32 -2.12
N GLY A 327 -7.80 16.14 -1.06
CA GLY A 327 -8.05 15.73 0.32
C GLY A 327 -6.80 15.33 1.09
N SER A 328 -5.62 15.33 0.44
CA SER A 328 -4.33 15.13 1.10
C SER A 328 -4.09 16.14 2.22
N LYS A 329 -3.37 15.74 3.25
CA LYS A 329 -3.05 16.60 4.40
C LYS A 329 -1.55 16.86 4.52
N ALA A 330 -1.20 18.09 4.87
CA ALA A 330 0.16 18.46 5.19
C ALA A 330 0.72 17.52 6.28
N ALA A 331 1.93 17.02 6.09
CA ALA A 331 2.61 16.24 7.11
C ALA A 331 2.94 17.11 8.32
N LEU A 332 2.69 16.59 9.51
CA LEU A 332 3.03 17.24 10.78
C LEU A 332 4.35 16.75 11.35
N SER A 333 4.69 15.50 11.07
CA SER A 333 5.89 14.80 11.55
C SER A 333 6.26 13.65 10.60
N ALA A 334 7.18 12.78 11.02
CA ALA A 334 7.53 11.57 10.29
C ALA A 334 6.46 10.47 10.36
N VAL A 335 5.49 10.58 11.26
CA VAL A 335 4.43 9.58 11.45
C VAL A 335 3.11 10.12 10.93
N PRO A 336 2.44 9.44 9.98
CA PRO A 336 1.15 9.88 9.46
C PRO A 336 0.05 9.89 10.52
N THR A 337 -0.93 10.77 10.34
CA THR A 337 -2.16 10.77 11.14
C THR A 337 -2.88 9.42 11.06
N GLY A 338 -3.28 8.90 12.22
CA GLY A 338 -4.04 7.65 12.36
C GLY A 338 -3.19 6.39 12.43
N ASP A 339 -1.86 6.48 12.28
CA ASP A 339 -0.97 5.32 12.27
C ASP A 339 -0.64 4.79 13.67
N GLN A 340 -0.42 5.69 14.62
CA GLN A 340 -0.07 5.34 15.99
C GLN A 340 -0.99 6.06 16.99
N LYS A 341 -1.54 5.30 17.95
CA LYS A 341 -2.36 5.86 19.02
C LYS A 341 -1.72 5.68 20.39
N ASN A 342 -1.93 6.66 21.26
CA ASN A 342 -1.57 6.57 22.66
C ASN A 342 -2.33 5.38 23.30
N PRO A 343 -1.64 4.41 23.91
CA PRO A 343 -2.29 3.21 24.42
C PRO A 343 -3.22 3.44 25.64
N GLN A 344 -3.12 4.59 26.31
CA GLN A 344 -3.98 4.96 27.44
C GLN A 344 -5.14 5.85 27.03
N THR A 345 -4.87 6.89 26.22
CA THR A 345 -5.87 7.93 25.89
C THR A 345 -6.55 7.71 24.54
N GLY A 346 -5.97 6.87 23.67
CA GLY A 346 -6.42 6.69 22.29
C GLY A 346 -6.10 7.87 21.36
N GLN A 347 -5.45 8.94 21.88
CA GLN A 347 -5.08 10.11 21.07
C GLN A 347 -4.06 9.74 19.98
N ASP A 348 -4.24 10.30 18.81
CA ASP A 348 -3.33 10.11 17.67
C ASP A 348 -1.96 10.74 17.93
N MET A 349 -0.87 10.03 17.56
CA MET A 349 0.49 10.49 17.83
C MET A 349 0.84 11.75 17.04
N ALA A 350 0.48 11.83 15.76
CA ALA A 350 0.77 13.01 14.95
C ALA A 350 0.05 14.25 15.50
N ALA A 351 -1.19 14.08 15.99
CA ALA A 351 -1.91 15.17 16.65
C ALA A 351 -1.27 15.57 17.99
N GLN A 352 -0.73 14.61 18.75
CA GLN A 352 -0.09 14.88 20.06
C GLN A 352 1.29 15.54 19.90
N VAL A 353 2.09 15.17 18.89
CA VAL A 353 3.39 15.84 18.66
C VAL A 353 3.21 17.24 18.08
N GLY A 354 2.10 17.50 17.40
CA GLY A 354 1.83 18.77 16.72
C GLY A 354 2.66 18.96 15.44
N ASN A 355 2.67 20.19 14.93
CA ASN A 355 3.42 20.51 13.71
C ASN A 355 4.92 20.72 14.01
N LEU A 356 5.74 19.73 13.68
CA LEU A 356 7.20 19.78 13.76
C LEU A 356 7.87 20.31 12.48
N LEU A 357 7.08 20.71 11.48
CA LEU A 357 7.51 21.07 10.14
C LEU A 357 6.88 22.41 9.68
N PRO A 358 6.90 23.47 10.51
CA PRO A 358 6.36 24.78 10.09
C PRO A 358 7.19 25.32 8.91
N GLN A 359 6.55 26.11 8.05
CA GLN A 359 7.28 26.95 7.10
C GLN A 359 7.87 28.15 7.85
N ASP A 360 9.14 28.44 7.61
CA ASP A 360 9.82 29.65 8.09
C ASP A 360 10.83 30.10 7.01
N LYS A 361 10.39 31.01 6.14
CA LYS A 361 11.21 31.50 5.01
C LYS A 361 12.46 32.23 5.46
N GLN A 362 12.39 33.01 6.55
CA GLN A 362 13.55 33.74 7.07
C GLN A 362 14.61 32.78 7.63
N GLN A 363 14.16 31.77 8.34
CA GLN A 363 15.04 30.71 8.87
C GLN A 363 15.62 29.86 7.74
N ALA A 364 14.79 29.56 6.70
CA ALA A 364 15.22 28.83 5.51
C ALA A 364 16.36 29.55 4.78
N GLU A 365 16.23 30.86 4.56
CA GLU A 365 17.27 31.70 3.95
C GLU A 365 18.53 31.74 4.83
N THR A 366 18.38 31.87 6.15
CA THR A 366 19.51 31.83 7.09
C THR A 366 20.29 30.52 6.99
N TYR A 367 19.61 29.37 6.94
CA TYR A 367 20.28 28.07 6.75
C TYR A 367 20.88 27.93 5.36
N TRP A 368 20.23 28.49 4.35
CA TRP A 368 20.74 28.49 2.98
C TRP A 368 22.09 29.24 2.89
N GLN A 369 22.19 30.44 3.47
CA GLN A 369 23.44 31.21 3.50
C GLN A 369 24.54 30.46 4.26
N LYS A 370 24.20 29.76 5.36
CA LYS A 370 25.15 28.89 6.07
C LYS A 370 25.66 27.76 5.19
N TYR A 371 24.76 27.12 4.40
CA TYR A 371 25.11 26.07 3.46
C TYR A 371 26.04 26.58 2.36
N LEU A 372 25.75 27.73 1.74
CA LEU A 372 26.60 28.33 0.73
C LEU A 372 28.00 28.65 1.28
N LYS A 373 28.08 29.21 2.49
CA LYS A 373 29.35 29.46 3.19
C LYS A 373 30.10 28.16 3.51
N GLU A 374 29.40 27.12 3.99
CA GLU A 374 29.96 25.80 4.30
C GLU A 374 30.59 25.14 3.07
N THR A 375 29.99 25.33 1.90
CA THR A 375 30.47 24.75 0.62
C THR A 375 31.39 25.67 -0.19
N GLY A 376 31.56 26.92 0.22
CA GLY A 376 32.33 27.92 -0.53
C GLY A 376 31.65 28.35 -1.83
N GLN A 377 30.34 28.15 -1.96
CA GLN A 377 29.56 28.43 -3.16
C GLN A 377 28.69 29.69 -3.00
N THR A 378 28.35 30.32 -4.12
CA THR A 378 27.37 31.44 -4.17
C THR A 378 26.02 31.01 -4.75
N LYS A 379 25.96 29.85 -5.38
CA LYS A 379 24.79 29.24 -5.99
C LYS A 379 24.95 27.72 -5.99
N ALA A 380 23.83 26.98 -6.10
CA ALA A 380 23.85 25.54 -6.25
C ALA A 380 22.79 25.05 -7.24
N THR A 381 23.09 23.98 -7.95
CA THR A 381 22.11 23.25 -8.77
C THR A 381 21.94 21.85 -8.21
N LEU A 382 20.69 21.44 -7.96
CA LEU A 382 20.35 20.12 -7.45
C LEU A 382 19.33 19.45 -8.37
N ASN A 383 19.48 18.14 -8.56
CA ASN A 383 18.52 17.35 -9.34
C ASN A 383 17.49 16.68 -8.43
N LEU A 384 16.20 16.90 -8.75
CA LEU A 384 15.06 16.27 -8.11
C LEU A 384 14.57 15.08 -8.96
N LEU A 385 14.74 13.88 -8.43
CA LEU A 385 14.21 12.64 -8.99
C LEU A 385 12.74 12.46 -8.58
N THR A 386 11.85 12.10 -9.53
CA THR A 386 10.42 11.84 -9.29
C THR A 386 9.93 10.67 -10.12
N ASP A 387 8.79 10.10 -9.77
CA ASP A 387 8.01 9.27 -10.70
C ASP A 387 7.45 10.13 -11.84
N ASP A 388 7.14 9.51 -12.98
CA ASP A 388 6.58 10.18 -14.16
C ASP A 388 5.04 10.34 -14.11
N THR A 389 4.45 10.19 -12.92
CA THR A 389 3.01 10.42 -12.69
C THR A 389 2.68 11.92 -12.74
N ASP A 390 1.44 12.24 -13.08
CA ASP A 390 0.98 13.63 -13.11
C ASP A 390 1.05 14.30 -11.74
N ASP A 391 0.74 13.58 -10.66
CA ASP A 391 0.78 14.13 -9.31
C ASP A 391 2.21 14.40 -8.85
N ASP A 392 3.15 13.46 -9.10
CA ASP A 392 4.56 13.69 -8.74
C ASP A 392 5.19 14.82 -9.58
N LYS A 393 4.81 14.97 -10.85
CA LYS A 393 5.22 16.12 -11.68
C LYS A 393 4.69 17.44 -11.13
N LYS A 394 3.41 17.51 -10.70
CA LYS A 394 2.83 18.70 -10.05
C LYS A 394 3.58 19.04 -8.76
N VAL A 395 3.84 18.03 -7.91
CA VAL A 395 4.59 18.22 -6.67
C VAL A 395 6.02 18.65 -6.96
N GLY A 396 6.69 18.04 -7.93
CA GLY A 396 8.04 18.40 -8.36
C GLY A 396 8.13 19.85 -8.85
N THR A 397 7.19 20.27 -9.70
CA THR A 397 7.10 21.67 -10.18
C THR A 397 6.85 22.65 -9.04
N TYR A 398 5.98 22.29 -8.08
CA TYR A 398 5.74 23.11 -6.90
C TYR A 398 7.00 23.25 -6.04
N LEU A 399 7.69 22.13 -5.77
CA LEU A 399 8.93 22.15 -4.98
C LEU A 399 10.00 23.00 -5.66
N GLN A 400 10.21 22.83 -6.96
CA GLN A 400 11.14 23.64 -7.74
C GLN A 400 10.83 25.13 -7.56
N SER A 401 9.59 25.55 -7.84
CA SER A 401 9.18 26.96 -7.77
C SER A 401 9.31 27.56 -6.36
N GLU A 402 8.87 26.82 -5.32
CA GLU A 402 8.89 27.33 -3.94
C GLU A 402 10.32 27.39 -3.37
N LEU A 403 11.17 26.42 -3.71
CA LEU A 403 12.57 26.38 -3.26
C LEU A 403 13.41 27.44 -3.95
N GLU A 404 13.32 27.57 -5.28
CA GLU A 404 14.06 28.60 -6.04
C GLU A 404 13.65 30.01 -5.65
N LYS A 405 12.36 30.23 -5.35
CA LYS A 405 11.84 31.52 -4.87
C LYS A 405 12.36 31.88 -3.47
N THR A 406 12.53 30.88 -2.59
CA THR A 406 12.84 31.10 -1.17
C THR A 406 14.35 31.07 -0.90
N LEU A 407 15.13 30.36 -1.71
CA LEU A 407 16.57 30.12 -1.54
C LEU A 407 17.36 30.73 -2.71
N PRO A 408 17.77 32.02 -2.63
CA PRO A 408 18.40 32.73 -3.74
C PRO A 408 19.66 32.05 -4.25
N GLY A 409 19.74 31.82 -5.57
CA GLY A 409 20.86 31.13 -6.22
C GLY A 409 20.72 29.60 -6.22
N LEU A 410 19.65 29.01 -5.69
CA LEU A 410 19.31 27.61 -5.92
C LEU A 410 18.63 27.45 -7.29
N THR A 411 19.04 26.41 -8.02
CA THR A 411 18.37 25.92 -9.23
C THR A 411 18.01 24.45 -9.03
N ILE A 412 16.76 24.08 -9.27
CA ILE A 412 16.30 22.69 -9.23
C ILE A 412 16.05 22.19 -10.66
N THR A 413 16.74 21.14 -11.06
CA THR A 413 16.40 20.38 -12.28
C THR A 413 15.56 19.17 -11.90
N THR A 414 14.61 18.76 -12.75
CA THR A 414 13.75 17.60 -12.47
C THR A 414 14.05 16.45 -13.41
N THR A 415 14.04 15.22 -12.88
CA THR A 415 14.15 13.98 -13.64
C THR A 415 12.96 13.09 -13.29
N ALA A 416 11.95 13.04 -14.18
CA ALA A 416 10.78 12.20 -14.04
C ALA A 416 10.97 10.89 -14.83
N ILE A 417 10.86 9.72 -14.17
CA ILE A 417 11.08 8.40 -14.75
C ILE A 417 10.03 7.40 -14.29
N PRO A 418 9.82 6.30 -15.05
CA PRO A 418 8.90 5.23 -14.66
C PRO A 418 9.23 4.65 -13.29
N HIS A 419 8.19 4.34 -12.49
CA HIS A 419 8.29 3.90 -11.09
C HIS A 419 9.32 2.78 -10.86
N ALA A 420 9.34 1.74 -11.71
CA ALA A 420 10.29 0.64 -11.55
C ALA A 420 11.77 1.09 -11.66
N GLN A 421 12.05 2.08 -12.53
CA GLN A 421 13.40 2.67 -12.67
C GLN A 421 13.71 3.58 -11.49
N HIS A 422 12.72 4.33 -11.00
CA HIS A 422 12.84 5.16 -9.81
C HIS A 422 13.24 4.32 -8.60
N VAL A 423 12.49 3.26 -8.29
CA VAL A 423 12.80 2.32 -7.21
C VAL A 423 14.21 1.73 -7.34
N ALA A 424 14.64 1.38 -8.56
CA ALA A 424 16.01 0.90 -8.78
C ALA A 424 17.07 1.96 -8.44
N ARG A 425 16.81 3.24 -8.75
CA ARG A 425 17.70 4.35 -8.36
C ARG A 425 17.71 4.61 -6.86
N ASP A 426 16.56 4.44 -6.17
CA ASP A 426 16.46 4.55 -4.71
C ASP A 426 17.41 3.56 -4.03
N PHE A 427 17.31 2.28 -4.39
CA PHE A 427 18.18 1.24 -3.83
C PHE A 427 19.65 1.43 -4.19
N ALA A 428 19.96 1.98 -5.37
CA ALA A 428 21.32 2.31 -5.78
C ALA A 428 21.85 3.58 -5.10
N GLY A 429 21.00 4.42 -4.48
CA GLY A 429 21.36 5.73 -3.96
C GLY A 429 21.77 6.72 -5.07
N ASN A 430 21.19 6.56 -6.27
CA ASN A 430 21.54 7.37 -7.44
C ASN A 430 20.56 8.56 -7.63
N PHE A 431 20.60 9.48 -6.69
CA PHE A 431 19.82 10.73 -6.68
C PHE A 431 20.55 11.79 -5.82
N GLU A 432 20.15 13.05 -5.92
CA GLU A 432 20.51 14.14 -4.99
C GLU A 432 19.33 14.47 -4.09
N LEU A 433 18.24 14.91 -4.69
CA LEU A 433 16.93 15.03 -4.07
C LEU A 433 16.01 13.97 -4.67
N ASN A 434 15.11 13.40 -3.86
CA ASN A 434 14.23 12.33 -4.31
C ASN A 434 12.83 12.50 -3.70
N LEU A 435 11.84 12.74 -4.55
CA LEU A 435 10.44 12.75 -4.17
C LEU A 435 9.92 11.31 -4.19
N THR A 436 9.73 10.74 -3.03
CA THR A 436 9.26 9.36 -2.88
C THR A 436 8.31 9.22 -1.71
N GLY A 437 7.80 8.04 -1.43
CA GLY A 437 6.89 7.83 -0.33
C GLY A 437 6.93 6.41 0.21
N TRP A 438 6.46 6.25 1.44
CA TRP A 438 6.35 4.97 2.11
C TRP A 438 4.90 4.68 2.50
N SER A 439 4.42 3.49 2.17
CA SER A 439 3.16 2.95 2.65
C SER A 439 3.45 1.91 3.71
N THR A 440 2.86 2.07 4.90
CA THR A 440 3.04 1.07 5.95
C THR A 440 2.32 -0.23 5.62
N SER A 441 2.94 -1.34 5.98
CA SER A 441 2.32 -2.66 5.98
C SER A 441 1.68 -3.04 7.32
N TRP A 442 1.95 -2.27 8.39
CA TRP A 442 1.39 -2.46 9.73
C TRP A 442 1.27 -1.12 10.47
N LEU A 443 0.34 -1.04 11.43
CA LEU A 443 0.06 0.18 12.17
C LEU A 443 1.03 0.36 13.34
N ASP A 444 2.19 0.94 13.07
CA ASP A 444 3.19 1.24 14.09
C ASP A 444 4.15 2.34 13.62
N ALA A 445 4.30 3.39 14.43
CA ALA A 445 5.20 4.51 14.14
C ALA A 445 6.65 4.09 13.84
N ALA A 446 7.11 2.95 14.40
CA ALA A 446 8.44 2.43 14.15
C ALA A 446 8.66 2.07 12.67
N ASP A 447 7.62 1.80 11.90
CA ASP A 447 7.75 1.54 10.46
C ASP A 447 8.31 2.79 9.74
N PHE A 448 7.67 3.93 9.91
CA PHE A 448 8.13 5.19 9.31
C PHE A 448 9.46 5.68 9.89
N LEU A 449 9.63 5.57 11.22
CA LEU A 449 10.89 5.99 11.87
C LEU A 449 12.07 5.13 11.43
N SER A 450 11.84 3.85 11.14
CA SER A 450 12.90 2.94 10.70
C SER A 450 13.50 3.29 9.33
N LEU A 451 12.79 4.07 8.49
CA LEU A 451 13.29 4.54 7.20
C LEU A 451 14.57 5.36 7.33
N ALA A 452 14.79 6.03 8.47
CA ALA A 452 16.00 6.78 8.78
C ALA A 452 16.99 6.01 9.68
N ALA A 453 16.67 4.77 10.08
CA ALA A 453 17.52 4.01 11.00
C ALA A 453 18.81 3.53 10.32
N LYS A 454 19.93 3.63 11.03
CA LYS A 454 21.24 3.15 10.56
C LYS A 454 21.17 1.65 10.23
N GLY A 455 21.60 1.29 9.04
CA GLY A 455 21.66 -0.10 8.57
C GLY A 455 20.32 -0.68 8.10
N ASN A 456 19.24 0.11 8.05
CA ASN A 456 18.01 -0.29 7.39
C ASN A 456 18.22 -0.25 5.87
N SER A 457 17.82 -1.32 5.17
CA SER A 457 17.98 -1.46 3.70
C SER A 457 17.20 -0.41 2.90
N VAL A 458 16.15 0.18 3.48
CA VAL A 458 15.35 1.25 2.89
C VAL A 458 15.73 2.66 3.36
N ASN A 459 16.83 2.80 4.11
CA ASN A 459 17.43 4.11 4.38
C ASN A 459 18.23 4.56 3.16
N PHE A 460 17.54 4.96 2.12
CA PHE A 460 18.13 5.34 0.83
C PHE A 460 19.02 6.58 0.91
N THR A 461 18.81 7.44 1.91
CA THR A 461 19.63 8.64 2.13
C THR A 461 20.99 8.35 2.71
N ASN A 462 21.18 7.15 3.30
CA ASN A 462 22.34 6.80 4.12
C ASN A 462 22.58 7.79 5.29
N TRP A 463 21.57 8.57 5.65
CA TRP A 463 21.64 9.46 6.79
C TRP A 463 21.73 8.67 8.09
N SER A 464 22.39 9.24 9.11
CA SER A 464 22.47 8.62 10.43
C SER A 464 22.64 9.68 11.52
N ASP A 465 21.93 9.52 12.61
CA ASP A 465 22.06 10.30 13.84
C ASP A 465 22.11 9.36 15.04
N THR A 466 23.16 9.47 15.86
CA THR A 466 23.39 8.57 17.00
C THR A 466 22.25 8.66 18.02
N THR A 467 21.82 9.88 18.36
CA THR A 467 20.73 10.11 19.35
C THR A 467 19.41 9.52 18.86
N PHE A 468 19.06 9.74 17.58
CA PHE A 468 17.87 9.15 16.98
C PHE A 468 17.91 7.61 17.03
N ASN A 469 19.04 7.00 16.62
CA ASN A 469 19.17 5.54 16.63
C ASN A 469 19.08 4.94 18.03
N GLN A 470 19.64 5.63 19.06
CA GLN A 470 19.52 5.22 20.46
C GLN A 470 18.07 5.30 20.96
N LEU A 471 17.35 6.41 20.66
CA LEU A 471 15.94 6.58 21.03
C LEU A 471 15.06 5.51 20.40
N LEU A 472 15.21 5.26 19.09
CA LEU A 472 14.43 4.26 18.37
C LEU A 472 14.73 2.83 18.88
N THR A 473 16.00 2.51 19.13
CA THR A 473 16.41 1.21 19.67
C THR A 473 15.81 0.99 21.07
N LYS A 474 15.88 2.00 21.95
CA LYS A 474 15.29 1.95 23.29
C LYS A 474 13.76 1.78 23.20
N ALA A 475 13.08 2.56 22.37
CA ALA A 475 11.63 2.44 22.16
C ALA A 475 11.25 1.03 21.70
N ASN A 476 11.99 0.44 20.76
CA ASN A 476 11.72 -0.89 20.24
C ASN A 476 12.02 -2.04 21.22
N SER A 477 12.67 -1.76 22.34
CA SER A 477 12.85 -2.71 23.46
C SER A 477 11.76 -2.60 24.53
N GLN A 478 10.87 -1.60 24.45
CA GLN A 478 9.81 -1.31 25.40
C GLN A 478 8.43 -1.73 24.87
N THR A 479 7.41 -1.64 25.73
CA THR A 479 6.01 -1.89 25.39
C THR A 479 5.10 -0.80 26.01
N GLY A 480 3.84 -0.76 25.56
CA GLY A 480 2.83 0.15 26.11
C GLY A 480 3.22 1.63 26.02
N LEU A 481 2.91 2.39 27.08
CA LEU A 481 3.13 3.84 27.10
C LEU A 481 4.62 4.23 27.03
N ALA A 482 5.50 3.46 27.67
CA ALA A 482 6.94 3.74 27.62
C ALA A 482 7.47 3.65 26.17
N ARG A 483 7.03 2.64 25.40
CA ARG A 483 7.36 2.54 23.98
C ARG A 483 6.79 3.70 23.17
N TYR A 484 5.51 4.01 23.36
CA TYR A 484 4.85 5.13 22.69
C TYR A 484 5.62 6.45 22.89
N ASN A 485 5.97 6.78 24.14
CA ASN A 485 6.73 7.99 24.46
C ASN A 485 8.15 7.96 23.84
N GLY A 486 8.77 6.79 23.80
CA GLY A 486 10.08 6.60 23.15
C GLY A 486 10.03 6.83 21.63
N LEU A 487 8.99 6.32 20.94
CA LEU A 487 8.77 6.57 19.51
C LEU A 487 8.49 8.04 19.23
N MET A 488 7.70 8.70 20.07
CA MET A 488 7.44 10.14 19.97
C MET A 488 8.72 10.97 20.16
N ALA A 489 9.60 10.58 21.07
CA ALA A 489 10.91 11.23 21.25
C ALA A 489 11.82 11.04 20.03
N ALA A 490 11.82 9.84 19.42
CA ALA A 490 12.56 9.56 18.21
C ALA A 490 12.03 10.38 17.02
N ASP A 491 10.70 10.51 16.85
CA ASP A 491 10.07 11.36 15.84
C ASP A 491 10.49 12.83 15.98
N LYS A 492 10.37 13.39 17.18
CA LYS A 492 10.82 14.76 17.47
C LYS A 492 12.30 14.97 17.12
N ARG A 493 13.18 14.01 17.47
CA ARG A 493 14.60 14.09 17.12
C ARG A 493 14.81 14.06 15.61
N LEU A 494 14.17 13.12 14.91
CA LEU A 494 14.27 12.98 13.47
C LEU A 494 13.86 14.26 12.74
N MET A 495 12.76 14.88 13.17
CA MET A 495 12.27 16.12 12.59
C MET A 495 13.14 17.32 12.94
N ALA A 496 13.72 17.37 14.15
CA ALA A 496 14.63 18.45 14.55
C ALA A 496 15.90 18.49 13.67
N VAL A 497 16.39 17.34 13.22
CA VAL A 497 17.62 17.24 12.39
C VAL A 497 17.34 16.99 10.91
N LYS A 498 16.05 16.93 10.52
CA LYS A 498 15.60 16.73 9.15
C LYS A 498 16.27 15.52 8.46
N GLY A 499 16.24 14.35 9.11
CA GLY A 499 16.82 13.11 8.56
C GLY A 499 16.21 12.72 7.21
N TYR A 500 14.92 13.00 7.03
CA TYR A 500 14.20 13.17 5.77
C TYR A 500 13.11 14.23 5.96
N ILE A 501 12.50 14.70 4.89
CA ILE A 501 11.58 15.84 4.91
C ILE A 501 10.18 15.38 4.52
N PRO A 502 9.29 15.07 5.47
CA PRO A 502 7.88 14.78 5.19
C PRO A 502 7.19 15.96 4.50
N LEU A 503 6.37 15.66 3.51
CA LEU A 503 5.64 16.66 2.72
C LEU A 503 4.14 16.59 3.01
N TYR A 504 3.52 15.46 2.76
CA TYR A 504 2.08 15.27 2.95
C TYR A 504 1.72 13.80 3.11
N GLN A 505 0.56 13.58 3.71
CA GLN A 505 -0.14 12.31 3.76
C GLN A 505 -1.16 12.30 2.62
N PRO A 506 -1.00 11.44 1.60
CA PRO A 506 -1.92 11.36 0.48
C PRO A 506 -3.34 10.95 0.90
N SER A 507 -4.33 11.50 0.19
CA SER A 507 -5.70 10.99 0.20
C SER A 507 -5.93 10.10 -1.02
N GLU A 508 -6.66 9.02 -0.83
CA GLU A 508 -7.24 8.24 -1.92
C GLU A 508 -8.71 8.57 -2.04
N ALA A 509 -9.16 8.82 -3.26
CA ALA A 509 -10.55 9.09 -3.56
C ALA A 509 -11.10 8.04 -4.52
N LYS A 510 -12.28 7.50 -4.20
CA LYS A 510 -12.96 6.50 -5.01
C LYS A 510 -14.39 6.92 -5.29
N LEU A 511 -14.83 6.75 -6.53
CA LEU A 511 -16.25 6.74 -6.88
C LEU A 511 -16.79 5.32 -6.69
N ILE A 512 -17.80 5.18 -5.84
CA ILE A 512 -18.40 3.88 -5.50
C ILE A 512 -19.88 3.93 -5.81
N SER A 513 -20.37 2.96 -6.59
CA SER A 513 -21.77 2.83 -6.96
C SER A 513 -22.64 2.51 -5.74
N ASN A 514 -23.77 3.21 -5.61
CA ASN A 514 -24.75 2.94 -4.55
C ASN A 514 -25.40 1.55 -4.66
N GLN A 515 -25.29 0.87 -5.80
CA GLN A 515 -25.80 -0.49 -6.01
C GLN A 515 -24.94 -1.53 -5.29
N VAL A 516 -23.70 -1.16 -4.87
CA VAL A 516 -22.79 -2.06 -4.16
C VAL A 516 -22.86 -1.80 -2.67
N GLY A 517 -23.08 -2.87 -1.91
CA GLY A 517 -23.02 -2.86 -0.45
C GLY A 517 -21.87 -3.71 0.05
N GLY A 518 -21.50 -3.55 1.33
CA GLY A 518 -20.52 -4.39 2.01
C GLY A 518 -19.08 -4.26 1.52
N LEU A 519 -18.79 -3.29 0.65
CA LEU A 519 -17.39 -2.91 0.39
C LEU A 519 -16.80 -2.42 1.71
N THR A 520 -15.75 -3.07 2.15
CA THR A 520 -15.02 -2.72 3.35
C THR A 520 -13.55 -2.52 2.99
N TYR A 521 -12.91 -1.63 3.71
CA TYR A 521 -11.49 -1.37 3.57
C TYR A 521 -10.79 -1.78 4.85
N THR A 522 -9.60 -2.33 4.73
CA THR A 522 -8.76 -2.66 5.89
C THR A 522 -8.27 -1.38 6.57
N LEU A 523 -7.59 -1.51 7.69
CA LEU A 523 -6.88 -0.39 8.30
C LEU A 523 -5.77 0.16 7.38
N LEU A 524 -5.32 -0.66 6.42
CA LEU A 524 -4.37 -0.25 5.35
C LEU A 524 -5.08 0.28 4.11
N HIS A 525 -6.41 0.48 4.18
CA HIS A 525 -7.29 0.94 3.10
C HIS A 525 -7.34 0.03 1.87
N GLU A 526 -6.92 -1.21 2.00
CA GLU A 526 -7.11 -2.22 0.97
C GLU A 526 -8.59 -2.64 0.88
N ALA A 527 -9.17 -2.58 -0.31
CA ALA A 527 -10.54 -3.04 -0.54
C ALA A 527 -10.66 -4.54 -0.27
N LYS A 528 -11.69 -4.96 0.43
CA LYS A 528 -12.01 -6.37 0.68
C LYS A 528 -13.31 -6.76 0.00
N TYR A 529 -13.22 -7.31 -1.21
CA TYR A 529 -14.39 -7.70 -2.01
C TYR A 529 -15.13 -8.93 -1.45
N GLN A 530 -14.50 -9.66 -0.55
CA GLN A 530 -15.09 -10.82 0.14
C GLN A 530 -16.49 -10.54 0.71
N TYR A 531 -16.71 -9.33 1.21
CA TYR A 531 -17.95 -8.93 1.87
C TYR A 531 -18.88 -8.10 0.99
N ALA A 532 -18.45 -7.78 -0.23
CA ALA A 532 -19.26 -7.00 -1.18
C ALA A 532 -20.48 -7.81 -1.65
N TYR A 533 -21.58 -7.10 -1.90
CA TYR A 533 -22.82 -7.66 -2.43
C TYR A 533 -23.57 -6.63 -3.25
N TRP A 534 -24.43 -7.09 -4.14
CA TRP A 534 -25.40 -6.23 -4.85
C TRP A 534 -26.60 -5.96 -3.93
N LYS A 535 -26.97 -4.67 -3.80
CA LYS A 535 -28.16 -4.23 -3.07
C LYS A 535 -29.44 -4.53 -3.84
#